data_68964c09e5074a97bed9a543809154ed
#
_entry.id   68964c09e5074a97bed9a543809154ed
#
_cell.length_a   1.000
_cell.length_b   1.000
_cell.length_c   1.000
_cell.angle_alpha   90.00
_cell.angle_beta   90.00
_cell.angle_gamma   90.00
#
_symmetry.space_group_name_H-M   'P 1'
#
loop_
_entity.id
_entity.type
_entity.pdbx_description
1 polymer ?
#
loop_
_entity_poly.entity_id
_entity_poly.type
_entity_poly.pdbx_seq_one_letter_code
_entity_poly.pdbx_strand_id
1 'polypeptide(L)' 'MADRKSFLLRIDRATLDAVQRWADDELRSLNGQIEFILRRALKESGREPKPEDESTP' A
#
# COMPACT_ATOMS: atom_id res chain seq x y z
N MET A 1 9.13 -17.51 3.73
CA MET A 1 8.14 -16.51 4.09
C MET A 1 8.60 -15.12 3.67
N ALA A 2 7.68 -14.38 3.14
CA ALA A 2 8.03 -13.07 2.62
C ALA A 2 8.35 -12.09 3.74
N ASP A 3 9.37 -11.32 3.56
CA ASP A 3 9.74 -10.31 4.52
C ASP A 3 9.01 -9.02 4.23
N ARG A 4 8.52 -8.41 5.30
CA ARG A 4 7.94 -7.10 5.18
C ARG A 4 8.96 -6.10 5.67
N LYS A 5 9.39 -5.26 4.78
CA LYS A 5 10.37 -4.25 5.15
C LYS A 5 9.67 -3.05 5.74
N SER A 6 10.23 -2.54 6.80
CA SER A 6 9.80 -1.25 7.33
C SER A 6 10.35 -0.16 6.46
N PHE A 7 9.54 0.83 6.19
CA PHE A 7 9.95 1.91 5.32
C PHE A 7 9.32 3.21 5.80
N LEU A 8 10.13 4.22 5.96
CA LEU A 8 9.65 5.52 6.37
C LEU A 8 9.21 6.30 5.14
N LEU A 9 7.92 6.52 5.03
CA LEU A 9 7.37 7.24 3.90
C LEU A 9 7.12 8.68 4.29
N ARG A 10 7.70 9.60 3.54
CA ARG A 10 7.49 11.02 3.77
C ARG A 10 6.43 11.52 2.83
N ILE A 11 5.38 12.04 3.40
CA ILE A 11 4.22 12.44 2.63
C ILE A 11 3.64 13.69 3.28
N ASP A 12 3.09 14.58 2.49
CA ASP A 12 2.56 15.80 3.06
C ASP A 12 1.29 15.49 3.86
N ARG A 13 1.02 16.38 4.81
CA ARG A 13 -0.05 16.17 5.76
C ARG A 13 -1.41 16.09 5.09
N ALA A 14 -1.65 16.94 4.13
CA ALA A 14 -2.95 16.99 3.47
C ALA A 14 -3.25 15.68 2.75
N THR A 15 -2.24 15.15 2.08
CA THR A 15 -2.41 13.89 1.37
C THR A 15 -2.62 12.75 2.37
N LEU A 16 -1.85 12.75 3.43
CA LEU A 16 -1.99 11.72 4.44
C LEU A 16 -3.38 11.75 5.07
N ASP A 17 -3.88 12.94 5.39
CA ASP A 17 -5.20 13.06 5.98
C ASP A 17 -6.28 12.57 5.03
N ALA A 18 -6.12 12.83 3.75
CA ALA A 18 -7.08 12.36 2.76
C ALA A 18 -7.09 10.83 2.69
N VAL A 19 -5.93 10.24 2.74
CA VAL A 19 -5.83 8.77 2.71
C VAL A 19 -6.42 8.19 3.99
N GLN A 20 -6.20 8.85 5.12
CA GLN A 20 -6.76 8.38 6.38
C GLN A 20 -8.28 8.36 6.34
N ARG A 21 -8.88 9.40 5.80
CA ARG A 21 -10.34 9.43 5.67
C ARG A 21 -10.84 8.33 4.76
N TRP A 22 -10.12 8.10 3.69
CA TRP A 22 -10.48 7.04 2.76
C TRP A 22 -10.39 5.68 3.45
N ALA A 23 -9.34 5.47 4.23
CA ALA A 23 -9.19 4.23 4.96
C ALA A 23 -10.34 4.04 5.95
N ASP A 24 -10.72 5.10 6.63
CA ASP A 24 -11.82 5.04 7.58
C ASP A 24 -13.13 4.68 6.88
N ASP A 25 -13.37 5.25 5.71
CA ASP A 25 -14.57 4.96 4.94
C ASP A 25 -14.64 3.50 4.55
N GLU A 26 -13.49 2.89 4.31
CA GLU A 26 -13.44 1.50 3.88
C GLU A 26 -13.10 0.55 5.02
N LEU A 27 -13.09 1.05 6.23
CA LEU A 27 -12.83 0.25 7.41
C LEU A 27 -11.47 -0.45 7.32
N ARG A 28 -10.48 0.29 6.84
CA ARG A 28 -9.12 -0.21 6.73
C ARG A 28 -8.21 0.61 7.61
N SER A 29 -7.09 0.01 8.00
CA SER A 29 -6.06 0.77 8.67
C SER A 29 -5.39 1.68 7.66
N LEU A 30 -4.74 2.73 8.15
CA LEU A 30 -4.01 3.64 7.28
C LEU A 30 -2.95 2.87 6.49
N ASN A 31 -2.22 2.01 7.15
CA ASN A 31 -1.19 1.23 6.50
C ASN A 31 -1.77 0.32 5.42
N GLY A 32 -2.88 -0.31 5.73
CA GLY A 32 -3.55 -1.17 4.76
C GLY A 32 -4.06 -0.41 3.55
N GLN A 33 -4.55 0.81 3.78
CA GLN A 33 -5.03 1.63 2.67
C GLN A 33 -3.89 2.06 1.77
N ILE A 34 -2.76 2.43 2.36
CA ILE A 34 -1.60 2.81 1.57
C ILE A 34 -1.14 1.63 0.73
N GLU A 35 -1.08 0.46 1.32
CA GLU A 35 -0.67 -0.73 0.59
C GLU A 35 -1.62 -1.04 -0.56
N PHE A 36 -2.90 -0.89 -0.32
CA PHE A 36 -3.91 -1.10 -1.35
C PHE A 36 -3.72 -0.15 -2.52
N ILE A 37 -3.50 1.11 -2.22
CA ILE A 37 -3.31 2.13 -3.26
C ILE A 37 -2.07 1.82 -4.09
N LEU A 38 -0.99 1.44 -3.42
CA LEU A 38 0.25 1.14 -4.13
C LEU A 38 0.09 -0.09 -5.02
N ARG A 39 -0.57 -1.11 -4.54
CA ARG A 39 -0.80 -2.30 -5.35
C ARG A 39 -1.64 -1.99 -6.57
N ARG A 40 -2.64 -1.16 -6.38
CA ARG A 40 -3.51 -0.78 -7.49
C ARG A 40 -2.75 0.03 -8.53
N ALA A 41 -1.92 0.96 -8.07
CA ALA A 41 -1.13 1.77 -8.97
C ALA A 41 -0.14 0.92 -9.76
N LEU A 42 0.47 -0.05 -9.09
CA LEU A 42 1.40 -0.95 -9.75
C LEU A 42 0.69 -1.80 -10.80
N LYS A 43 -0.48 -2.26 -10.47
CA LYS A 43 -1.26 -3.06 -11.40
C LYS A 43 -1.63 -2.26 -12.63
N GLU A 44 -2.07 -1.03 -12.44
CA GLU A 44 -2.46 -0.18 -13.55
C GLU A 44 -1.27 0.21 -14.42
N SER A 45 -0.09 0.26 -13.83
CA SER A 45 1.11 0.59 -14.59
C SER A 45 1.74 -0.63 -15.24
N GLY A 46 1.23 -1.81 -14.96
CA GLY A 46 1.79 -3.04 -15.49
C GLY A 46 3.04 -3.53 -14.76
N ARG A 47 3.24 -3.06 -13.53
CA ARG A 47 4.40 -3.42 -12.75
C ARG A 47 4.06 -4.22 -11.50
N GLU A 48 2.92 -4.86 -11.54
CA GLU A 48 2.47 -5.65 -10.40
C GLU A 48 3.47 -6.76 -10.09
N PRO A 49 3.75 -7.00 -8.79
CA PRO A 49 4.67 -8.09 -8.44
C PRO A 49 4.10 -9.42 -8.86
N LYS A 50 4.97 -10.32 -9.26
CA LYS A 50 4.55 -11.65 -9.65
C LYS A 50 4.21 -12.46 -8.41
N PRO A 51 3.21 -13.32 -8.52
CA PRO A 51 2.82 -14.13 -7.36
C PRO A 51 3.94 -14.96 -6.78
N GLU A 52 4.80 -15.51 -7.61
CA GLU A 52 5.88 -16.33 -7.10
C GLU A 52 6.89 -15.51 -6.31
N ASP A 53 7.00 -14.23 -6.58
CA ASP A 53 7.87 -13.37 -5.79
C ASP A 53 7.34 -13.23 -4.38
N GLU A 54 6.05 -13.22 -4.23
CA GLU A 54 5.44 -13.08 -2.93
C GLU A 54 5.50 -14.36 -2.15
N SER A 55 5.36 -15.47 -2.84
CA SER A 55 5.34 -16.75 -2.19
C SER A 55 6.71 -17.28 -1.88
N THR A 56 7.73 -16.71 -2.45
CA THR A 56 9.08 -17.17 -2.20
C THR A 56 9.45 -16.89 -0.76
N PRO A 57 9.80 -17.92 -0.05
CA PRO A 57 10.23 -17.77 1.33
C PRO A 57 11.53 -17.02 1.46
#